data_1ce5c73c445b25382b23237c6b26c7e7
#
_entry.id   1ce5c73c445b25382b23237c6b26c7e7
#
_cell.length_a   1.000
_cell.length_b   1.000
_cell.length_c   1.000
_cell.angle_alpha   90.00
_cell.angle_beta   90.00
_cell.angle_gamma   90.00
#
_symmetry.space_group_name_H-M   'P 1'
#
loop_
_entity.id
_entity.type
_entity.pdbx_description
1 polymer ?
#
loop_
_entity_poly.entity_id
_entity_poly.type
_entity_poly.pdbx_seq_one_letter_code
_entity_poly.pdbx_strand_id
1 'polypeptide(L)'
;LPKVTLAKDGKPSIDMNGYKGSDSLISQDLIKGKGAVVKDTQSVVAHYTGWLLDGTQFDSSWDRGQSSAFSLDSVIKGWKQGLAGHTVGSQVLLVVPPSLGYGNKDQEKIPANSTLVFVVDILAAY
;
A
#
# COMPACT_ATOMS: atom_id res chain seq x y z
N LEU A 1 -0.25 14.31 5.40
CA LEU A 1 -0.34 12.86 5.24
C LEU A 1 -0.54 12.18 6.59
N PRO A 2 -1.11 10.96 6.61
CA PRO A 2 -1.22 10.19 7.84
C PRO A 2 0.14 9.87 8.44
N LYS A 3 0.17 9.70 9.75
CA LYS A 3 1.39 9.34 10.48
C LYS A 3 1.47 7.83 10.65
N VAL A 4 2.60 7.24 10.29
CA VAL A 4 2.88 5.80 10.38
C VAL A 4 3.86 5.54 11.51
N THR A 5 3.57 4.52 12.33
CA THR A 5 4.45 4.06 13.41
C THR A 5 4.64 2.55 13.27
N LEU A 6 5.83 2.05 13.57
CA LEU A 6 6.16 0.63 13.45
C LEU A 6 6.20 -0.04 14.83
N ALA A 7 5.61 -1.24 14.93
CA ALA A 7 5.81 -2.13 16.08
C ALA A 7 7.19 -2.81 16.00
N LYS A 8 7.57 -3.57 17.05
CA LYS A 8 8.85 -4.27 17.08
C LYS A 8 9.01 -5.30 15.96
N ASP A 9 7.91 -5.95 15.57
CA ASP A 9 7.91 -6.93 14.47
C ASP A 9 7.90 -6.27 13.08
N GLY A 10 7.78 -4.95 13.03
CA GLY A 10 7.73 -4.17 11.79
C GLY A 10 6.33 -3.85 11.32
N LYS A 11 5.28 -4.41 11.93
CA LYS A 11 3.90 -4.12 11.52
C LYS A 11 3.59 -2.63 11.69
N PRO A 12 3.13 -1.94 10.64
CA PRO A 12 2.77 -0.53 10.75
C PRO A 12 1.42 -0.35 11.42
N SER A 13 1.29 0.75 12.16
CA SER A 13 0.01 1.32 12.56
C SER A 13 -0.08 2.73 12.00
N ILE A 14 -1.30 3.28 11.93
CA ILE A 14 -1.53 4.55 11.27
C ILE A 14 -2.41 5.45 12.12
N ASP A 15 -2.08 6.73 12.10
CA ASP A 15 -2.93 7.79 12.64
C ASP A 15 -3.34 8.69 11.47
N MET A 16 -4.61 8.63 11.12
CA MET A 16 -5.15 9.44 10.02
C MET A 16 -5.23 10.92 10.36
N ASN A 17 -5.39 11.26 11.65
CA ASN A 17 -5.38 12.63 12.13
C ASN A 17 -6.24 13.58 11.28
N GLY A 18 -7.44 13.13 10.91
CA GLY A 18 -8.36 13.91 10.09
C GLY A 18 -7.98 14.01 8.61
N TYR A 19 -7.04 13.21 8.14
CA TYR A 19 -6.65 13.20 6.73
C TYR A 19 -7.86 12.89 5.83
N LYS A 20 -8.06 13.71 4.80
CA LYS A 20 -9.25 13.64 3.92
C LYS A 20 -9.04 12.89 2.63
N GLY A 21 -7.84 12.39 2.37
CA GLY A 21 -7.51 11.70 1.12
C GLY A 21 -6.94 12.64 0.07
N SER A 22 -6.80 12.12 -1.14
CA SER A 22 -6.24 12.85 -2.27
C SER A 22 -6.99 12.44 -3.54
N ASP A 23 -7.19 13.37 -4.46
CA ASP A 23 -7.78 13.10 -5.77
C ASP A 23 -6.78 12.42 -6.71
N SER A 24 -5.51 12.45 -6.39
CA SER A 24 -4.44 11.81 -7.15
C SER A 24 -3.70 10.80 -6.30
N LEU A 25 -3.04 9.84 -6.96
CA LEU A 25 -2.19 8.87 -6.29
C LEU A 25 -1.04 9.57 -5.57
N ILE A 26 -0.86 9.24 -4.29
CA ILE A 26 0.33 9.63 -3.54
C ILE A 26 1.16 8.37 -3.30
N SER A 27 2.44 8.45 -3.61
CA SER A 27 3.40 7.38 -3.40
C SER A 27 4.67 7.98 -2.83
N GLN A 28 4.95 7.67 -1.57
CA GLN A 28 6.05 8.29 -0.83
C GLN A 28 6.86 7.26 -0.09
N ASP A 29 8.19 7.30 -0.23
CA ASP A 29 9.08 6.50 0.60
C ASP A 29 9.01 6.96 2.06
N LEU A 30 8.68 6.03 2.96
CA LEU A 30 8.89 6.20 4.39
C LEU A 30 10.31 5.76 4.76
N ILE A 31 10.78 4.71 4.12
CA ILE A 31 12.15 4.20 4.18
C ILE A 31 12.58 3.93 2.76
N LYS A 32 13.73 4.43 2.35
CA LYS A 32 14.27 4.16 1.02
C LYS A 32 15.21 2.97 1.05
N GLY A 33 14.87 1.93 0.28
CA GLY A 33 15.70 0.74 0.14
C GLY A 33 16.86 0.94 -0.82
N LYS A 34 17.81 0.01 -0.78
CA LYS A 34 19.03 0.06 -1.58
C LYS A 34 19.05 -0.98 -2.71
N GLY A 35 17.96 -1.73 -2.88
CA GLY A 35 17.88 -2.76 -3.90
C GLY A 35 17.56 -2.22 -5.28
N ALA A 36 17.23 -3.13 -6.19
CA ALA A 36 16.90 -2.79 -7.57
C ALA A 36 15.59 -2.00 -7.66
N VAL A 37 15.48 -1.17 -8.68
CA VAL A 37 14.26 -0.41 -8.97
C VAL A 37 13.17 -1.35 -9.46
N VAL A 38 11.97 -1.24 -8.89
CA VAL A 38 10.81 -2.03 -9.28
C VAL A 38 10.24 -1.50 -10.59
N LYS A 39 9.94 -2.42 -11.51
CA LYS A 39 9.29 -2.12 -12.79
C LYS A 39 7.82 -2.55 -12.72
N ASP A 40 6.95 -1.85 -13.41
CA ASP A 40 5.51 -2.10 -13.38
C ASP A 40 5.09 -3.41 -14.03
N THR A 41 6.01 -4.08 -14.75
CA THR A 41 5.79 -5.40 -15.36
C THR A 41 6.21 -6.56 -14.45
N GLN A 42 6.75 -6.26 -13.27
CA GLN A 42 7.28 -7.28 -12.36
C GLN A 42 6.22 -7.75 -11.36
N SER A 43 6.55 -8.85 -10.68
CA SER A 43 5.92 -9.27 -9.44
C SER A 43 6.72 -8.74 -8.25
N VAL A 44 6.05 -8.50 -7.14
CA VAL A 44 6.69 -8.08 -5.89
C VAL A 44 6.32 -9.04 -4.77
N VAL A 45 7.26 -9.27 -3.86
CA VAL A 45 6.99 -9.91 -2.57
C VAL A 45 6.96 -8.79 -1.54
N ALA A 46 5.88 -8.69 -0.80
CA ALA A 46 5.67 -7.57 0.10
C ALA A 46 4.97 -7.97 1.39
N HIS A 47 5.32 -7.28 2.48
CA HIS A 47 4.43 -7.12 3.62
C HIS A 47 3.65 -5.83 3.42
N TYR A 48 2.37 -5.84 3.77
CA TYR A 48 1.53 -4.65 3.61
C TYR A 48 0.40 -4.62 4.61
N THR A 49 -0.09 -3.44 4.86
CA THR A 49 -1.35 -3.19 5.58
C THR A 49 -2.13 -2.12 4.83
N GLY A 50 -3.43 -2.29 4.75
CA GLY A 50 -4.34 -1.34 4.11
C GLY A 50 -5.42 -0.88 5.07
N TRP A 51 -5.73 0.42 5.01
CA TRP A 51 -6.76 1.08 5.83
C TRP A 51 -7.68 1.94 4.99
N LEU A 52 -8.91 2.09 5.48
CA LEU A 52 -9.82 3.14 5.03
C LEU A 52 -9.45 4.46 5.71
N LEU A 53 -9.99 5.57 5.23
CA LEU A 53 -9.71 6.90 5.82
C LEU A 53 -10.18 7.04 7.27
N ASP A 54 -11.15 6.24 7.71
CA ASP A 54 -11.60 6.24 9.10
C ASP A 54 -10.65 5.46 10.04
N GLY A 55 -9.56 4.90 9.50
CA GLY A 55 -8.61 4.11 10.25
C GLY A 55 -8.92 2.62 10.32
N THR A 56 -10.04 2.17 9.75
CA THR A 56 -10.39 0.76 9.73
C THR A 56 -9.42 -0.02 8.85
N GLN A 57 -8.74 -1.01 9.43
CA GLN A 57 -7.87 -1.91 8.68
C GLN A 57 -8.72 -2.91 7.90
N PHE A 58 -8.49 -3.03 6.60
CA PHE A 58 -9.23 -4.01 5.79
C PHE A 58 -8.38 -5.21 5.38
N ASP A 59 -7.07 -5.11 5.43
CA ASP A 59 -6.17 -6.24 5.11
C ASP A 59 -4.77 -6.00 5.67
N SER A 60 -4.08 -7.09 6.03
CA SER A 60 -2.68 -7.04 6.48
C SER A 60 -2.01 -8.40 6.32
N SER A 61 -0.90 -8.42 5.62
CA SER A 61 -0.04 -9.61 5.52
C SER A 61 0.61 -9.95 6.87
N TRP A 62 0.88 -8.93 7.69
CA TRP A 62 1.45 -9.12 9.02
C TRP A 62 0.55 -9.97 9.91
N ASP A 63 -0.77 -9.78 9.81
CA ASP A 63 -1.74 -10.53 10.62
C ASP A 63 -1.83 -12.00 10.18
N ARG A 64 -1.47 -12.32 8.94
CA ARG A 64 -1.38 -13.69 8.43
C ARG A 64 -0.05 -14.35 8.75
N GLY A 65 0.92 -13.60 9.27
CA GLY A 65 2.22 -14.11 9.65
C GLY A 65 3.19 -14.37 8.49
N GLN A 66 2.86 -13.95 7.27
CA GLN A 66 3.74 -14.12 6.12
C GLN A 66 3.51 -13.08 5.05
N SER A 67 4.56 -12.76 4.31
CA SER A 67 4.48 -11.88 3.15
C SER A 67 3.69 -12.53 2.01
N SER A 68 3.28 -11.73 1.05
CA SER A 68 2.53 -12.19 -0.12
C SER A 68 3.24 -11.75 -1.41
N ALA A 69 3.07 -12.56 -2.45
CA ALA A 69 3.58 -12.24 -3.78
C ALA A 69 2.46 -11.77 -4.68
N PHE A 70 2.70 -10.69 -5.45
CA PHE A 70 1.72 -10.10 -6.34
C PHE A 70 2.35 -9.79 -7.69
N SER A 71 1.66 -10.14 -8.78
CA SER A 71 1.95 -9.55 -10.08
C SER A 71 1.38 -8.13 -10.13
N LEU A 72 2.18 -7.14 -10.50
CA LEU A 72 1.70 -5.75 -10.61
C LEU A 72 0.68 -5.58 -11.74
N ASP A 73 0.57 -6.54 -12.66
CA ASP A 73 -0.48 -6.55 -13.68
C ASP A 73 -1.83 -7.06 -13.16
N SER A 74 -1.86 -7.66 -11.97
CA SER A 74 -3.05 -8.31 -11.40
C SER A 74 -3.60 -7.61 -10.16
N VAL A 75 -2.99 -6.51 -9.73
CA VAL A 75 -3.41 -5.74 -8.56
C VAL A 75 -4.09 -4.43 -8.99
N ILE A 76 -4.66 -3.70 -8.04
CA ILE A 76 -5.23 -2.38 -8.32
C ILE A 76 -4.19 -1.45 -8.95
N LYS A 77 -4.66 -0.53 -9.78
CA LYS A 77 -3.79 0.40 -10.52
C LYS A 77 -2.92 1.24 -9.58
N GLY A 78 -3.43 1.58 -8.41
CA GLY A 78 -2.66 2.34 -7.42
C GLY A 78 -1.40 1.62 -6.96
N TRP A 79 -1.41 0.30 -6.87
CA TRP A 79 -0.21 -0.49 -6.58
C TRP A 79 0.73 -0.55 -7.76
N LYS A 80 0.21 -0.85 -8.95
CA LYS A 80 1.02 -0.93 -10.17
C LYS A 80 1.77 0.38 -10.42
N GLN A 81 1.06 1.49 -10.37
CA GLN A 81 1.65 2.81 -10.60
C GLN A 81 2.46 3.31 -9.40
N GLY A 82 2.00 3.01 -8.19
CA GLY A 82 2.60 3.55 -6.97
C GLY A 82 3.86 2.84 -6.51
N LEU A 83 4.03 1.55 -6.82
CA LEU A 83 5.23 0.80 -6.44
C LEU A 83 6.32 0.86 -7.50
N ALA A 84 5.97 1.06 -8.77
CA ALA A 84 6.96 1.22 -9.83
C ALA A 84 7.86 2.43 -9.56
N GLY A 85 9.15 2.27 -9.76
CA GLY A 85 10.13 3.33 -9.53
C GLY A 85 10.71 3.36 -8.11
N HIS A 86 10.07 2.70 -7.14
CA HIS A 86 10.67 2.51 -5.82
C HIS A 86 11.66 1.34 -5.85
N THR A 87 12.49 1.25 -4.83
CA THR A 87 13.53 0.22 -4.76
C THR A 87 13.13 -0.90 -3.80
N VAL A 88 13.62 -2.11 -4.07
CA VAL A 88 13.52 -3.23 -3.12
C VAL A 88 14.18 -2.82 -1.81
N GLY A 89 13.52 -3.13 -0.69
CA GLY A 89 13.90 -2.67 0.65
C GLY A 89 13.21 -1.39 1.08
N SER A 90 12.48 -0.74 0.19
CA SER A 90 11.72 0.46 0.53
C SER A 90 10.45 0.13 1.30
N GLN A 91 10.07 1.04 2.19
CA GLN A 91 8.72 1.09 2.76
C GLN A 91 8.00 2.28 2.16
N VAL A 92 6.87 2.03 1.54
CA VAL A 92 6.15 3.02 0.73
C VAL A 92 4.77 3.27 1.32
N LEU A 93 4.43 4.54 1.51
CA LEU A 93 3.06 4.97 1.81
C LEU A 93 2.34 5.25 0.49
N LEU A 94 1.23 4.55 0.26
CA LEU A 94 0.37 4.78 -0.88
C LEU A 94 -0.96 5.36 -0.42
N VAL A 95 -1.39 6.44 -1.04
CA VAL A 95 -2.76 6.94 -0.91
C VAL A 95 -3.41 6.77 -2.29
N VAL A 96 -4.39 5.90 -2.36
CA VAL A 96 -5.00 5.46 -3.62
C VAL A 96 -6.42 6.02 -3.72
N PRO A 97 -6.67 6.96 -4.64
CA PRO A 97 -8.03 7.43 -4.86
C PRO A 97 -8.90 6.31 -5.45
N PRO A 98 -10.23 6.39 -5.32
CA PRO A 98 -11.12 5.32 -5.79
C PRO A 98 -10.89 4.93 -7.25
N SER A 99 -10.60 5.88 -8.12
CA SER A 99 -10.37 5.61 -9.56
C SER A 99 -9.19 4.68 -9.84
N LEU A 100 -8.24 4.56 -8.92
CA LEU A 100 -7.07 3.67 -9.02
C LEU A 100 -7.17 2.49 -8.05
N GLY A 101 -8.26 2.39 -7.32
CA GLY A 101 -8.59 1.28 -6.44
C GLY A 101 -9.78 0.48 -7.00
N TYR A 102 -10.84 0.36 -6.21
CA TYR A 102 -12.02 -0.42 -6.58
C TYR A 102 -13.17 0.43 -7.17
N GLY A 103 -12.96 1.74 -7.29
CA GLY A 103 -13.93 2.64 -7.90
C GLY A 103 -15.26 2.66 -7.14
N ASN A 104 -16.36 2.57 -7.89
CA ASN A 104 -17.72 2.58 -7.34
C ASN A 104 -18.25 1.19 -6.98
N LYS A 105 -17.37 0.17 -6.93
CA LYS A 105 -17.75 -1.21 -6.58
C LYS A 105 -17.46 -1.48 -5.11
N ASP A 106 -18.44 -2.10 -4.42
CA ASP A 106 -18.20 -2.60 -3.08
C ASP A 106 -17.31 -3.83 -3.12
N GLN A 107 -16.37 -3.90 -2.20
CA GLN A 107 -15.61 -5.11 -1.87
C GLN A 107 -15.96 -5.51 -0.44
N GLU A 108 -15.59 -6.71 -0.03
CA GLU A 108 -16.05 -7.29 1.25
C GLU A 108 -15.86 -6.34 2.44
N LYS A 109 -14.75 -5.63 2.53
CA LYS A 109 -14.44 -4.72 3.64
C LYS A 109 -14.21 -3.30 3.17
N ILE A 110 -14.46 -3.01 1.91
CA ILE A 110 -14.18 -1.73 1.29
C ILE A 110 -15.46 -1.23 0.63
N PRO A 111 -16.11 -0.20 1.20
CA PRO A 111 -17.28 0.41 0.57
C PRO A 111 -16.94 1.03 -0.79
N ALA A 112 -17.96 1.19 -1.63
CA ALA A 112 -17.80 1.90 -2.89
C ALA A 112 -17.21 3.30 -2.68
N ASN A 113 -16.42 3.76 -3.63
CA ASN A 113 -15.81 5.09 -3.64
C ASN A 113 -14.89 5.36 -2.45
N SER A 114 -14.19 4.32 -1.97
CA SER A 114 -13.23 4.46 -0.87
C SER A 114 -11.86 4.86 -1.36
N THR A 115 -11.25 5.82 -0.66
CA THR A 115 -9.81 6.05 -0.69
C THR A 115 -9.14 4.97 0.14
N LEU A 116 -8.07 4.39 -0.39
CA LEU A 116 -7.31 3.34 0.29
C LEU A 116 -5.94 3.88 0.68
N VAL A 117 -5.50 3.56 1.89
CA VAL A 117 -4.17 3.94 2.37
C VAL A 117 -3.42 2.66 2.69
N PHE A 118 -2.24 2.50 2.09
CA PHE A 118 -1.39 1.33 2.30
C PHE A 118 -0.01 1.73 2.79
N VAL A 119 0.55 0.88 3.63
CA VAL A 119 2.00 0.87 3.88
C VAL A 119 2.52 -0.46 3.34
N VAL A 120 3.44 -0.39 2.40
CA VAL A 120 3.97 -1.55 1.66
C VAL A 120 5.47 -1.63 1.89
N ASP A 121 5.93 -2.76 2.43
CA ASP A 121 7.35 -3.08 2.53
C ASP A 121 7.71 -3.98 1.34
N ILE A 122 8.52 -3.48 0.42
CA ILE A 122 8.95 -4.22 -0.77
C ILE A 122 10.13 -5.09 -0.40
N LEU A 123 9.91 -6.41 -0.34
CA LEU A 123 10.93 -7.37 0.10
C LEU A 123 11.73 -7.92 -1.08
N ALA A 124 11.09 -8.08 -2.23
CA ALA A 124 11.72 -8.59 -3.44
C ALA A 124 10.90 -8.17 -4.67
N ALA A 125 11.51 -8.22 -5.85
CA ALA A 125 10.84 -8.03 -7.13
C ALA A 125 11.46 -8.95 -8.18
N TYR A 126 10.63 -9.48 -9.09
CA TYR A 126 11.09 -10.40 -10.13
C TYR A 126 10.21 -10.42 -11.38
#